data_e0ab5192d7acbe5fca021bbe48c3b79c
#
_entry.id   e0ab5192d7acbe5fca021bbe48c3b79c
#
_cell.length_a   1.000
_cell.length_b   1.000
_cell.length_c   1.000
_cell.angle_alpha   90.00
_cell.angle_beta   90.00
_cell.angle_gamma   90.00
#
_symmetry.space_group_name_H-M   'P 1'
#
loop_
_entity.id
_entity.type
_entity.pdbx_description
1 polymer ?
#
loop_
_entity_poly.entity_id
_entity_poly.type
_entity_poly.pdbx_seq_one_letter_code
_entity_poly.pdbx_strand_id
1 'polypeptide(L)'
;MSALVRALKQLKRPCILLAPTGRAAKVLCRYSGEQAYTIHKKIYRQNQLGSEAFSLSDNLHKNTLFIVDEASMLSGNRDNTTFGSGCLLDDLVRYVYSGEGCCLLLVGDNAQLPPVGSLNSPALDADYMANNYQLSAFSYQLSQVARQALDSGILVEATRLREELSSISIQPAALSIQPNDVDILRVKSDEVIETLESSWREVGSEETLIIARSNKMTNLYNGGVRARVLWKEDDLSNGDRLMVTKNNYFWAQEYDNLDFIANGDMFEIERLYNRHELYGFQFAKAALRSIDYQWEIEALIWIDTLMTDSPEANYALQQELFARIAEDYPEIHNKKELIKQIYESPYFNALQVRFAYCVTCHKAQGGQWRHVYIDNGLGDEWISGLTDAERTEYLRWLYTALTRSTEKIYLLR
;
A
#
# COMPACT_ATOMS: atom_id res chain seq x y z
N MET A 1 -1.51 18.74 -8.51
CA MET A 1 -2.42 17.88 -9.29
C MET A 1 -3.72 18.59 -9.70
N SER A 2 -4.53 19.13 -8.79
CA SER A 2 -5.82 19.81 -9.11
C SER A 2 -5.69 20.93 -10.16
N ALA A 3 -4.64 21.77 -10.09
CA ALA A 3 -4.42 22.84 -11.05
C ALA A 3 -4.13 22.30 -12.47
N LEU A 4 -3.32 21.24 -12.56
CA LEU A 4 -3.01 20.58 -13.83
C LEU A 4 -4.26 20.00 -14.48
N VAL A 5 -5.06 19.25 -13.71
CA VAL A 5 -6.31 18.64 -14.19
C VAL A 5 -7.29 19.71 -14.68
N ARG A 6 -7.44 20.83 -13.94
CA ARG A 6 -8.27 21.95 -14.37
C ARG A 6 -7.78 22.60 -15.67
N ALA A 7 -6.46 22.79 -15.80
CA ALA A 7 -5.87 23.34 -17.02
C ALA A 7 -6.11 22.41 -18.23
N LEU A 8 -5.95 21.10 -18.07
CA LEU A 8 -6.23 20.12 -19.12
C LEU A 8 -7.70 20.14 -19.56
N LYS A 9 -8.63 20.28 -18.61
CA LYS A 9 -10.06 20.44 -18.93
C LYS A 9 -10.34 21.70 -19.72
N GLN A 10 -9.76 22.83 -19.32
CA GLN A 10 -9.91 24.09 -20.08
C GLN A 10 -9.36 23.97 -21.50
N LEU A 11 -8.26 23.24 -21.67
CA LEU A 11 -7.67 22.97 -22.98
C LEU A 11 -8.40 21.84 -23.75
N LYS A 12 -9.47 21.27 -23.20
CA LYS A 12 -10.22 20.13 -23.75
C LYS A 12 -9.31 18.93 -24.07
N ARG A 13 -8.24 18.76 -23.31
CA ARG A 13 -7.33 17.63 -23.47
C ARG A 13 -7.75 16.49 -22.52
N PRO A 14 -8.10 15.31 -23.05
CA PRO A 14 -8.49 14.19 -22.20
C PRO A 14 -7.32 13.73 -21.33
N CYS A 15 -7.60 13.42 -20.06
CA CYS A 15 -6.63 12.84 -19.16
C CYS A 15 -7.23 11.70 -18.36
N ILE A 16 -6.37 10.76 -17.97
CA ILE A 16 -6.71 9.62 -17.10
C ILE A 16 -5.77 9.66 -15.90
N LEU A 17 -6.36 9.60 -14.71
CA LEU A 17 -5.63 9.63 -13.45
C LEU A 17 -5.41 8.23 -12.94
N LEU A 18 -4.16 7.91 -12.64
CA LEU A 18 -3.73 6.59 -12.19
C LEU A 18 -2.89 6.68 -10.92
N ALA A 19 -2.90 5.61 -10.12
CA ALA A 19 -2.00 5.45 -8.99
C ALA A 19 -1.63 3.96 -8.80
N PRO A 20 -0.50 3.63 -8.15
CA PRO A 20 -0.08 2.25 -7.91
C PRO A 20 -1.03 1.47 -6.99
N THR A 21 -1.63 2.15 -6.00
CA THR A 21 -2.49 1.54 -4.97
C THR A 21 -3.88 2.16 -4.97
N GLY A 22 -4.87 1.42 -4.44
CA GLY A 22 -6.24 1.90 -4.29
C GLY A 22 -6.32 3.15 -3.43
N ARG A 23 -5.59 3.16 -2.31
CA ARG A 23 -5.56 4.31 -1.41
C ARG A 23 -4.97 5.56 -2.06
N ALA A 24 -3.88 5.44 -2.80
CA ALA A 24 -3.31 6.55 -3.57
C ALA A 24 -4.29 7.05 -4.65
N ALA A 25 -5.01 6.14 -5.33
CA ALA A 25 -6.05 6.50 -6.28
C ALA A 25 -7.20 7.29 -5.63
N LYS A 26 -7.64 6.88 -4.42
CA LYS A 26 -8.66 7.60 -3.65
C LYS A 26 -8.21 9.01 -3.26
N VAL A 27 -6.98 9.14 -2.75
CA VAL A 27 -6.38 10.44 -2.41
C VAL A 27 -6.29 11.33 -3.65
N LEU A 28 -5.83 10.78 -4.77
CA LEU A 28 -5.77 11.49 -6.05
C LEU A 28 -7.15 11.93 -6.54
N CYS A 29 -8.17 11.07 -6.43
CA CYS A 29 -9.56 11.40 -6.75
C CYS A 29 -10.06 12.58 -5.90
N ARG A 30 -9.86 12.53 -4.58
CA ARG A 30 -10.26 13.58 -3.63
C ARG A 30 -9.64 14.94 -3.96
N TYR A 31 -8.32 14.96 -4.26
CA TYR A 31 -7.63 16.22 -4.57
C TYR A 31 -7.89 16.75 -5.97
N SER A 32 -8.09 15.88 -6.95
CA SER A 32 -8.32 16.30 -8.34
C SER A 32 -9.78 16.66 -8.61
N GLY A 33 -10.71 16.11 -7.87
CA GLY A 33 -12.15 16.17 -8.15
C GLY A 33 -12.56 15.31 -9.34
N GLU A 34 -11.68 14.40 -9.81
CA GLU A 34 -11.89 13.51 -10.95
C GLU A 34 -11.69 12.06 -10.58
N GLN A 35 -12.33 11.15 -11.32
CA GLN A 35 -12.16 9.73 -11.13
C GLN A 35 -10.71 9.32 -11.38
N ALA A 36 -10.13 8.64 -10.40
CA ALA A 36 -8.80 8.02 -10.49
C ALA A 36 -8.92 6.50 -10.33
N TYR A 37 -8.01 5.78 -10.97
CA TYR A 37 -7.99 4.32 -10.98
C TYR A 37 -6.64 3.81 -10.50
N THR A 38 -6.60 2.56 -10.01
CA THR A 38 -5.31 1.88 -9.91
C THR A 38 -4.78 1.57 -11.32
N ILE A 39 -3.44 1.55 -11.45
CA ILE A 39 -2.81 1.18 -12.73
C ILE A 39 -3.33 -0.19 -13.15
N HIS A 40 -3.33 -1.18 -12.24
CA HIS A 40 -3.79 -2.54 -12.51
C HIS A 40 -5.21 -2.58 -13.08
N LYS A 41 -6.15 -1.87 -12.45
CA LYS A 41 -7.55 -1.81 -12.92
C LYS A 41 -7.67 -1.20 -14.32
N LYS A 42 -6.77 -0.29 -14.70
CA LYS A 42 -6.88 0.41 -15.98
C LYS A 42 -6.24 -0.33 -17.14
N ILE A 43 -5.09 -0.98 -16.90
CA ILE A 43 -4.29 -1.53 -18.00
C ILE A 43 -4.44 -3.04 -18.20
N TYR A 44 -4.98 -3.77 -17.21
CA TYR A 44 -5.14 -5.23 -17.32
C TYR A 44 -6.58 -5.65 -17.47
N ARG A 45 -6.77 -6.78 -18.13
CA ARG A 45 -8.04 -7.52 -18.22
C ARG A 45 -7.81 -9.00 -17.92
N GLN A 46 -8.78 -9.64 -17.33
CA GLN A 46 -8.78 -11.07 -17.11
C GLN A 46 -8.93 -11.81 -18.45
N ASN A 47 -8.10 -12.81 -18.69
CA ASN A 47 -8.10 -13.52 -19.98
C ASN A 47 -9.35 -14.39 -20.18
N GLN A 48 -9.81 -15.03 -19.11
CA GLN A 48 -11.04 -15.86 -19.08
C GLN A 48 -11.63 -15.77 -17.67
N LEU A 49 -12.95 -15.85 -17.54
CA LEU A 49 -13.62 -15.98 -16.26
C LEU A 49 -13.02 -17.18 -15.47
N GLY A 50 -12.51 -16.91 -14.26
CA GLY A 50 -11.86 -17.93 -13.43
C GLY A 50 -10.36 -18.15 -13.71
N SER A 51 -9.75 -17.43 -14.66
CA SER A 51 -8.29 -17.47 -14.87
C SER A 51 -7.58 -16.49 -13.93
N GLU A 52 -6.50 -16.91 -13.27
CA GLU A 52 -5.62 -16.00 -12.51
C GLU A 52 -4.70 -15.16 -13.43
N ALA A 53 -4.67 -15.45 -14.75
CA ALA A 53 -3.81 -14.75 -15.69
C ALA A 53 -4.48 -13.50 -16.25
N PHE A 54 -3.83 -12.38 -16.08
CA PHE A 54 -4.23 -11.08 -16.62
C PHE A 54 -3.34 -10.67 -17.78
N SER A 55 -3.94 -10.28 -18.88
CA SER A 55 -3.23 -9.71 -20.02
C SER A 55 -3.42 -8.22 -20.10
N LEU A 56 -2.50 -7.55 -20.77
CA LEU A 56 -2.61 -6.14 -21.07
C LEU A 56 -3.84 -5.89 -21.94
N SER A 57 -4.66 -4.92 -21.57
CA SER A 57 -5.82 -4.47 -22.33
C SER A 57 -5.39 -3.69 -23.57
N ASP A 58 -6.25 -3.63 -24.58
CA ASP A 58 -6.05 -2.71 -25.69
C ASP A 58 -6.29 -1.26 -25.23
N ASN A 59 -5.38 -0.35 -25.59
CA ASN A 59 -5.57 1.08 -25.32
C ASN A 59 -6.41 1.72 -26.43
N LEU A 60 -7.68 1.95 -26.17
CA LEU A 60 -8.62 2.58 -27.11
C LEU A 60 -8.64 4.11 -27.00
N HIS A 61 -7.81 4.70 -26.12
CA HIS A 61 -7.73 6.15 -25.93
C HIS A 61 -6.92 6.81 -27.05
N LYS A 62 -7.32 8.04 -27.39
CA LYS A 62 -6.63 8.89 -28.39
C LYS A 62 -6.27 10.24 -27.79
N ASN A 63 -5.08 10.75 -28.10
CA ASN A 63 -4.59 12.05 -27.68
C ASN A 63 -4.74 12.31 -26.17
N THR A 64 -4.62 11.26 -25.37
CA THR A 64 -4.92 11.25 -23.94
C THR A 64 -3.63 11.33 -23.12
N LEU A 65 -3.61 12.19 -22.09
CA LEU A 65 -2.54 12.26 -21.11
C LEU A 65 -2.87 11.29 -19.93
N PHE A 66 -2.06 10.27 -19.76
CA PHE A 66 -2.09 9.40 -18.59
C PHE A 66 -1.22 10.02 -17.50
N ILE A 67 -1.79 10.28 -16.35
CA ILE A 67 -1.09 10.89 -15.21
C ILE A 67 -1.04 9.84 -14.10
N VAL A 68 0.15 9.47 -13.70
CA VAL A 68 0.39 8.53 -12.62
C VAL A 68 0.94 9.28 -11.42
N ASP A 69 0.20 9.29 -10.33
CA ASP A 69 0.66 9.79 -9.04
C ASP A 69 1.33 8.67 -8.23
N GLU A 70 2.18 9.03 -7.26
CA GLU A 70 2.99 8.08 -6.47
C GLU A 70 3.86 7.15 -7.34
N ALA A 71 4.38 7.66 -8.46
CA ALA A 71 5.18 6.88 -9.40
C ALA A 71 6.50 6.36 -8.79
N SER A 72 6.95 6.92 -7.66
CA SER A 72 8.09 6.41 -6.88
C SER A 72 7.95 4.95 -6.47
N MET A 73 6.73 4.43 -6.37
CA MET A 73 6.43 3.04 -6.00
C MET A 73 6.54 2.04 -7.16
N LEU A 74 6.70 2.49 -8.40
CA LEU A 74 6.72 1.63 -9.57
C LEU A 74 8.08 0.93 -9.71
N SER A 75 8.06 -0.40 -9.64
CA SER A 75 9.24 -1.24 -9.84
C SER A 75 9.53 -1.44 -11.33
N GLY A 76 10.81 -1.39 -11.71
CA GLY A 76 11.32 -1.85 -13.00
C GLY A 76 11.74 -3.32 -13.00
N ASN A 77 11.62 -4.02 -11.87
CA ASN A 77 11.94 -5.43 -11.75
C ASN A 77 10.75 -6.29 -12.17
N ARG A 78 11.05 -7.50 -12.64
CA ARG A 78 10.02 -8.50 -12.93
C ARG A 78 9.74 -9.32 -11.70
N ASP A 79 8.48 -9.32 -11.29
CA ASP A 79 7.98 -10.15 -10.21
C ASP A 79 7.25 -11.36 -10.78
N ASN A 80 7.23 -12.46 -10.04
CA ASN A 80 6.42 -13.64 -10.36
C ASN A 80 4.93 -13.34 -10.07
N THR A 81 4.33 -12.46 -10.86
CA THR A 81 2.93 -12.08 -10.75
C THR A 81 2.11 -12.69 -11.90
N THR A 82 0.81 -12.77 -11.72
CA THR A 82 -0.14 -13.22 -12.73
C THR A 82 -0.49 -12.14 -13.75
N PHE A 83 0.13 -10.95 -13.63
CA PHE A 83 -0.15 -9.79 -14.48
C PHE A 83 0.88 -9.62 -15.60
N GLY A 84 0.39 -9.56 -16.82
CA GLY A 84 1.12 -9.11 -18.01
C GLY A 84 2.52 -9.70 -18.16
N SER A 85 3.52 -8.81 -18.24
CA SER A 85 4.95 -9.19 -18.35
C SER A 85 5.60 -9.50 -16.99
N GLY A 86 4.92 -9.26 -15.88
CA GLY A 86 5.46 -9.28 -14.52
C GLY A 86 6.14 -7.97 -14.10
N CYS A 87 6.30 -6.99 -14.99
CA CYS A 87 6.82 -5.67 -14.69
C CYS A 87 5.75 -4.59 -14.96
N LEU A 88 5.23 -4.00 -13.87
CA LEU A 88 4.14 -3.03 -13.97
C LEU A 88 4.54 -1.78 -14.75
N LEU A 89 5.79 -1.32 -14.61
CA LEU A 89 6.28 -0.15 -15.35
C LEU A 89 6.39 -0.42 -16.84
N ASP A 90 6.90 -1.58 -17.26
CA ASP A 90 6.98 -2.00 -18.66
C ASP A 90 5.58 -2.05 -19.29
N ASP A 91 4.64 -2.68 -18.59
CA ASP A 91 3.27 -2.85 -19.07
C ASP A 91 2.52 -1.53 -19.14
N LEU A 92 2.73 -0.64 -18.18
CA LEU A 92 2.16 0.72 -18.20
C LEU A 92 2.67 1.51 -19.41
N VAL A 93 3.98 1.55 -19.65
CA VAL A 93 4.57 2.24 -20.80
C VAL A 93 4.05 1.64 -22.10
N ARG A 94 4.06 0.32 -22.24
CA ARG A 94 3.53 -0.37 -23.41
C ARG A 94 2.06 -0.05 -23.66
N TYR A 95 1.24 -0.08 -22.60
CA TYR A 95 -0.19 0.25 -22.70
C TYR A 95 -0.40 1.68 -23.18
N VAL A 96 0.24 2.66 -22.54
CA VAL A 96 0.03 4.07 -22.87
C VAL A 96 0.43 4.37 -24.33
N TYR A 97 1.61 3.91 -24.72
CA TYR A 97 2.15 4.21 -26.06
C TYR A 97 1.61 3.30 -27.18
N SER A 98 0.77 2.30 -26.87
CA SER A 98 -0.02 1.60 -27.87
C SER A 98 -1.22 2.43 -28.37
N GLY A 99 -1.63 3.47 -27.61
CA GLY A 99 -2.72 4.38 -28.00
C GLY A 99 -2.22 5.53 -28.89
N GLU A 100 -3.04 5.96 -29.82
CA GLU A 100 -2.73 7.01 -30.79
C GLU A 100 -2.60 8.39 -30.11
N GLY A 101 -1.40 8.99 -30.17
CA GLY A 101 -1.14 10.34 -29.61
C GLY A 101 -1.20 10.39 -28.07
N CYS A 102 -1.16 9.25 -27.38
CA CYS A 102 -1.16 9.18 -25.94
C CYS A 102 0.21 9.55 -25.36
N CYS A 103 0.21 10.16 -24.17
CA CYS A 103 1.40 10.57 -23.43
C CYS A 103 1.31 10.12 -21.98
N LEU A 104 2.47 9.94 -21.34
CA LEU A 104 2.58 9.56 -19.94
C LEU A 104 3.23 10.67 -19.12
N LEU A 105 2.64 11.02 -17.99
CA LEU A 105 3.21 11.89 -16.96
C LEU A 105 3.35 11.09 -15.66
N LEU A 106 4.57 10.91 -15.21
CA LEU A 106 4.89 10.26 -13.94
C LEU A 106 5.16 11.34 -12.88
N VAL A 107 4.43 11.30 -11.79
CA VAL A 107 4.53 12.21 -10.66
C VAL A 107 4.86 11.41 -9.41
N GLY A 108 5.86 11.85 -8.67
CA GLY A 108 6.28 11.16 -7.45
C GLY A 108 7.35 11.93 -6.71
N ASP A 109 7.84 11.36 -5.63
CA ASP A 109 8.85 11.96 -4.76
C ASP A 109 10.01 10.99 -4.53
N ASN A 110 11.20 11.34 -5.06
CA ASN A 110 12.43 10.55 -4.92
C ASN A 110 12.98 10.50 -3.48
N ALA A 111 12.49 11.38 -2.59
CA ALA A 111 12.84 11.35 -1.17
C ALA A 111 12.05 10.28 -0.40
N GLN A 112 10.94 9.78 -0.95
CA GLN A 112 10.20 8.67 -0.38
C GLN A 112 10.89 7.33 -0.62
N LEU A 113 10.38 6.28 0.05
CA LEU A 113 10.87 4.91 -0.15
C LEU A 113 10.70 4.49 -1.61
N PRO A 114 11.74 3.93 -2.25
CA PRO A 114 11.63 3.31 -3.57
C PRO A 114 10.85 1.99 -3.48
N PRO A 115 10.57 1.33 -4.60
CA PRO A 115 9.99 -0.01 -4.61
C PRO A 115 10.82 -0.99 -3.76
N VAL A 116 10.16 -1.95 -3.13
CA VAL A 116 10.83 -2.96 -2.31
C VAL A 116 11.93 -3.68 -3.12
N GLY A 117 13.12 -3.78 -2.53
CA GLY A 117 14.29 -4.39 -3.19
C GLY A 117 14.99 -3.50 -4.23
N SER A 118 14.61 -2.23 -4.36
CA SER A 118 15.25 -1.26 -5.25
C SER A 118 15.92 -0.15 -4.44
N LEU A 119 17.07 0.33 -4.90
CA LEU A 119 17.77 1.47 -4.28
C LEU A 119 17.19 2.82 -4.75
N ASN A 120 16.61 2.89 -5.93
CA ASN A 120 16.07 4.09 -6.55
C ASN A 120 14.70 3.82 -7.17
N SER A 121 13.99 4.87 -7.53
CA SER A 121 12.68 4.82 -8.22
C SER A 121 12.88 4.89 -9.72
N PRO A 122 12.85 3.79 -10.48
CA PRO A 122 13.16 3.77 -11.91
C PRO A 122 12.18 4.62 -12.72
N ALA A 123 10.92 4.70 -12.31
CA ALA A 123 9.90 5.49 -12.98
C ALA A 123 10.14 7.02 -12.91
N LEU A 124 10.93 7.48 -11.93
CA LEU A 124 11.28 8.90 -11.75
C LEU A 124 12.70 9.23 -12.23
N ASP A 125 13.41 8.25 -12.78
CA ASP A 125 14.75 8.41 -13.34
C ASP A 125 14.64 8.63 -14.86
N ALA A 126 14.93 9.85 -15.30
CA ALA A 126 14.81 10.23 -16.71
C ALA A 126 15.77 9.45 -17.62
N ASP A 127 16.98 9.15 -17.13
CA ASP A 127 17.97 8.39 -17.89
C ASP A 127 17.55 6.92 -18.00
N TYR A 128 17.04 6.33 -16.91
CA TYR A 128 16.45 5.00 -16.94
C TYR A 128 15.31 4.91 -17.95
N MET A 129 14.38 5.86 -17.92
CA MET A 129 13.22 5.90 -18.83
C MET A 129 13.64 6.09 -20.29
N ALA A 130 14.60 6.98 -20.56
CA ALA A 130 15.10 7.20 -21.90
C ALA A 130 15.83 5.95 -22.46
N ASN A 131 16.70 5.33 -21.68
CA ASN A 131 17.51 4.20 -22.12
C ASN A 131 16.69 2.92 -22.29
N ASN A 132 15.73 2.63 -21.41
CA ASN A 132 14.96 1.38 -21.46
C ASN A 132 13.78 1.43 -22.42
N TYR A 133 13.18 2.61 -22.62
CA TYR A 133 11.96 2.75 -23.45
C TYR A 133 12.15 3.61 -24.69
N GLN A 134 13.36 4.13 -24.95
CA GLN A 134 13.70 4.99 -26.09
C GLN A 134 12.74 6.21 -26.21
N LEU A 135 12.31 6.73 -25.06
CA LEU A 135 11.40 7.85 -24.97
C LEU A 135 12.17 9.16 -24.77
N SER A 136 11.72 10.24 -25.41
CA SER A 136 12.14 11.58 -25.03
C SER A 136 11.50 11.94 -23.69
N ALA A 137 12.27 11.81 -22.60
CA ALA A 137 11.81 12.13 -21.26
C ALA A 137 12.21 13.57 -20.88
N PHE A 138 11.24 14.35 -20.40
CA PHE A 138 11.47 15.62 -19.71
C PHE A 138 11.27 15.40 -18.23
N SER A 139 12.22 15.83 -17.41
CA SER A 139 12.10 15.81 -15.96
C SER A 139 12.04 17.23 -15.42
N TYR A 140 11.13 17.47 -14.51
CA TYR A 140 10.99 18.74 -13.80
C TYR A 140 10.80 18.49 -12.30
N GLN A 141 11.58 19.17 -11.48
CA GLN A 141 11.50 19.05 -10.03
C GLN A 141 10.81 20.27 -9.42
N LEU A 142 9.72 20.02 -8.68
CA LEU A 142 9.07 21.02 -7.84
C LEU A 142 9.81 21.12 -6.52
N SER A 143 10.33 22.29 -6.18
CA SER A 143 11.09 22.53 -4.95
C SER A 143 10.27 23.14 -3.81
N GLN A 144 9.12 23.75 -4.13
CA GLN A 144 8.26 24.39 -3.11
C GLN A 144 7.22 23.40 -2.58
N VAL A 145 7.14 23.28 -1.26
CA VAL A 145 6.13 22.47 -0.57
C VAL A 145 4.90 23.33 -0.29
N ALA A 146 3.73 22.91 -0.80
CA ALA A 146 2.48 23.67 -0.72
C ALA A 146 1.39 23.01 0.16
N ARG A 147 1.67 21.87 0.78
CA ARG A 147 0.62 21.03 1.44
C ARG A 147 0.36 21.35 2.90
N GLN A 148 1.30 21.98 3.59
CA GLN A 148 1.18 22.27 5.02
C GLN A 148 1.27 23.78 5.26
N ALA A 149 0.74 24.23 6.42
CA ALA A 149 0.94 25.60 6.86
C ALA A 149 2.45 25.91 6.91
N LEU A 150 2.86 27.11 6.53
CA LEU A 150 4.26 27.50 6.52
C LEU A 150 4.95 27.39 7.88
N ASP A 151 4.16 27.34 8.96
CA ASP A 151 4.63 27.23 10.35
C ASP A 151 4.57 25.78 10.89
N SER A 152 4.27 24.77 10.05
CA SER A 152 4.23 23.37 10.51
C SER A 152 5.64 22.82 10.74
N GLY A 153 5.88 22.32 11.96
CA GLY A 153 7.13 21.62 12.28
C GLY A 153 7.33 20.34 11.47
N ILE A 154 6.24 19.67 11.10
CA ILE A 154 6.29 18.52 10.19
C ILE A 154 6.90 18.92 8.83
N LEU A 155 6.51 20.10 8.29
CA LEU A 155 7.08 20.62 7.05
C LEU A 155 8.56 20.96 7.19
N VAL A 156 8.93 21.65 8.27
CA VAL A 156 10.32 22.02 8.55
C VAL A 156 11.18 20.76 8.61
N GLU A 157 10.73 19.76 9.35
CA GLU A 157 11.46 18.51 9.55
C GLU A 157 11.54 17.67 8.26
N ALA A 158 10.45 17.60 7.48
CA ALA A 158 10.44 16.94 6.17
C ALA A 158 11.43 17.61 5.20
N THR A 159 11.50 18.94 5.22
CA THR A 159 12.45 19.71 4.40
C THR A 159 13.89 19.39 4.80
N ARG A 160 14.19 19.39 6.10
CA ARG A 160 15.50 19.04 6.65
C ARG A 160 15.92 17.62 6.22
N LEU A 161 15.05 16.60 6.38
CA LEU A 161 15.34 15.24 5.98
C LEU A 161 15.60 15.14 4.46
N ARG A 162 14.88 15.90 3.66
CA ARG A 162 15.06 15.95 2.20
C ARG A 162 16.39 16.59 1.78
N GLU A 163 16.80 17.65 2.46
CA GLU A 163 18.10 18.30 2.24
C GLU A 163 19.24 17.36 2.58
N GLU A 164 19.15 16.63 3.69
CA GLU A 164 20.12 15.61 4.08
C GLU A 164 20.24 14.47 3.04
N LEU A 165 19.12 14.05 2.45
CA LEU A 165 19.16 13.05 1.35
C LEU A 165 19.94 13.53 0.12
N SER A 166 20.09 14.84 -0.05
CA SER A 166 20.84 15.44 -1.15
C SER A 166 22.32 15.67 -0.79
N SER A 167 22.73 15.44 0.43
CA SER A 167 24.11 15.62 0.89
C SER A 167 25.01 14.45 0.46
N ILE A 168 26.30 14.73 0.26
CA ILE A 168 27.30 13.72 -0.16
C ILE A 168 27.53 12.67 0.93
N SER A 169 27.38 13.08 2.20
CA SER A 169 27.54 12.21 3.37
C SER A 169 26.50 12.53 4.43
N ILE A 170 25.67 11.54 4.75
CA ILE A 170 24.61 11.67 5.76
C ILE A 170 25.21 11.45 7.14
N GLN A 171 25.14 12.47 8.00
CA GLN A 171 25.63 12.38 9.37
C GLN A 171 24.66 11.58 10.25
N PRO A 172 25.15 10.77 11.21
CA PRO A 172 24.29 10.01 12.14
C PRO A 172 23.28 10.89 12.89
N ALA A 173 23.64 12.11 13.25
CA ALA A 173 22.75 13.06 13.93
C ALA A 173 21.54 13.48 13.08
N ALA A 174 21.63 13.40 11.75
CA ALA A 174 20.54 13.69 10.83
C ALA A 174 19.47 12.59 10.78
N LEU A 175 19.78 11.40 11.27
CA LEU A 175 18.94 10.21 11.25
C LEU A 175 17.91 10.16 12.42
N SER A 176 17.45 11.31 12.88
CA SER A 176 16.43 11.41 13.92
C SER A 176 15.43 12.51 13.58
N ILE A 177 14.16 12.30 13.90
CA ILE A 177 13.13 13.34 13.83
C ILE A 177 13.22 14.19 15.10
N GLN A 178 13.23 15.52 14.93
CA GLN A 178 13.32 16.46 16.04
C GLN A 178 11.91 16.84 16.52
N PRO A 179 11.55 16.55 17.78
CA PRO A 179 10.29 17.00 18.35
C PRO A 179 10.29 18.52 18.52
N ASN A 180 9.12 19.12 18.44
CA ASN A 180 8.92 20.55 18.61
C ASN A 180 7.81 20.89 19.63
N ASP A 181 7.23 19.87 20.27
CA ASP A 181 6.16 19.96 21.27
C ASP A 181 4.85 20.64 20.78
N VAL A 182 4.71 20.82 19.47
CA VAL A 182 3.51 21.40 18.84
C VAL A 182 2.80 20.34 17.98
N ASP A 183 3.43 19.93 16.91
CA ASP A 183 2.91 18.93 15.95
C ASP A 183 3.79 17.67 15.84
N ILE A 184 5.00 17.68 16.46
CA ILE A 184 5.88 16.51 16.61
C ILE A 184 6.16 16.28 18.11
N LEU A 185 5.51 15.29 18.67
CA LEU A 185 5.52 14.99 20.09
C LEU A 185 6.30 13.69 20.38
N ARG A 186 6.95 13.61 21.52
CA ARG A 186 7.50 12.35 22.05
C ARG A 186 6.51 11.69 22.97
N VAL A 187 6.34 10.38 22.83
CA VAL A 187 5.46 9.56 23.68
C VAL A 187 6.29 8.46 24.30
N LYS A 188 6.24 8.36 25.63
CA LYS A 188 6.88 7.28 26.37
C LYS A 188 6.07 6.00 26.23
N SER A 189 6.74 4.85 26.38
CA SER A 189 6.12 3.53 26.21
C SER A 189 4.91 3.29 27.14
N ASP A 190 4.89 3.88 28.34
CA ASP A 190 3.79 3.80 29.29
C ASP A 190 2.61 4.73 28.95
N GLU A 191 2.84 5.78 28.15
CA GLU A 191 1.83 6.78 27.76
C GLU A 191 1.16 6.46 26.41
N VAL A 192 1.65 5.45 25.66
CA VAL A 192 1.20 5.16 24.29
C VAL A 192 -0.30 4.88 24.20
N ILE A 193 -0.84 4.09 25.14
CA ILE A 193 -2.25 3.70 25.14
C ILE A 193 -3.13 4.92 25.34
N GLU A 194 -2.86 5.72 26.38
CA GLU A 194 -3.64 6.92 26.72
C GLU A 194 -3.58 7.94 25.57
N THR A 195 -2.40 8.15 24.99
CA THR A 195 -2.21 9.08 23.87
C THR A 195 -2.97 8.60 22.63
N LEU A 196 -2.97 7.30 22.35
CA LEU A 196 -3.69 6.72 21.22
C LEU A 196 -5.22 6.84 21.41
N GLU A 197 -5.73 6.58 22.61
CA GLU A 197 -7.15 6.78 22.94
C GLU A 197 -7.55 8.26 22.81
N SER A 198 -6.66 9.18 23.19
CA SER A 198 -6.87 10.61 23.02
C SER A 198 -6.96 10.98 21.54
N SER A 199 -6.04 10.49 20.71
CA SER A 199 -6.10 10.68 19.25
C SER A 199 -7.39 10.14 18.64
N TRP A 200 -7.82 8.95 19.05
CA TRP A 200 -9.09 8.38 18.55
C TRP A 200 -10.33 9.18 18.95
N ARG A 201 -10.32 9.79 20.12
CA ARG A 201 -11.39 10.72 20.55
C ARG A 201 -11.35 12.03 19.78
N GLU A 202 -10.15 12.53 19.42
CA GLU A 202 -9.97 13.82 18.73
C GLU A 202 -10.27 13.73 17.23
N VAL A 203 -9.70 12.73 16.54
CA VAL A 203 -9.74 12.64 15.07
C VAL A 203 -10.41 11.38 14.55
N GLY A 204 -10.69 10.41 15.40
CA GLY A 204 -11.21 9.11 15.01
C GLY A 204 -10.11 8.08 14.73
N SER A 205 -10.47 6.82 14.87
CA SER A 205 -9.53 5.71 14.63
C SER A 205 -9.13 5.58 13.16
N GLU A 206 -9.98 6.00 12.21
CA GLU A 206 -9.71 5.96 10.77
C GLU A 206 -8.66 7.00 10.34
N GLU A 207 -8.57 8.12 11.06
CA GLU A 207 -7.60 9.19 10.83
C GLU A 207 -6.33 9.06 11.71
N THR A 208 -6.16 7.90 12.35
CA THR A 208 -5.00 7.61 13.21
C THR A 208 -4.31 6.34 12.72
N LEU A 209 -2.98 6.37 12.57
CA LEU A 209 -2.19 5.23 12.13
C LEU A 209 -0.91 5.08 12.95
N ILE A 210 -0.54 3.85 13.27
CA ILE A 210 0.80 3.52 13.78
C ILE A 210 1.65 3.01 12.61
N ILE A 211 2.87 3.54 12.46
CA ILE A 211 3.84 3.09 11.47
C ILE A 211 5.03 2.47 12.19
N ALA A 212 5.31 1.22 11.87
CA ALA A 212 6.46 0.49 12.41
C ALA A 212 7.39 0.00 11.29
N ARG A 213 8.62 -0.34 11.66
CA ARG A 213 9.66 -0.70 10.70
C ARG A 213 9.56 -2.14 10.20
N SER A 214 9.04 -3.06 10.98
CA SER A 214 8.97 -4.48 10.64
C SER A 214 7.57 -5.08 10.83
N ASN A 215 7.28 -6.17 10.12
CA ASN A 215 6.04 -6.90 10.30
C ASN A 215 5.89 -7.44 11.74
N LYS A 216 6.98 -7.86 12.38
CA LYS A 216 6.97 -8.30 13.77
C LYS A 216 6.49 -7.20 14.71
N MET A 217 6.99 -5.96 14.53
CA MET A 217 6.55 -4.83 15.32
C MET A 217 5.11 -4.44 15.00
N THR A 218 4.70 -4.49 13.72
CA THR A 218 3.29 -4.24 13.38
C THR A 218 2.34 -5.23 14.05
N ASN A 219 2.69 -6.51 14.11
CA ASN A 219 1.89 -7.52 14.81
C ASN A 219 1.82 -7.24 16.32
N LEU A 220 2.94 -6.84 16.94
CA LEU A 220 2.98 -6.48 18.36
C LEU A 220 2.04 -5.29 18.67
N TYR A 221 2.13 -4.21 17.89
CA TYR A 221 1.26 -3.04 18.06
C TYR A 221 -0.20 -3.37 17.78
N ASN A 222 -0.49 -4.12 16.72
CA ASN A 222 -1.85 -4.54 16.39
C ASN A 222 -2.48 -5.37 17.52
N GLY A 223 -1.74 -6.32 18.07
CA GLY A 223 -2.17 -7.10 19.23
C GLY A 223 -2.36 -6.22 20.49
N GLY A 224 -1.43 -5.30 20.73
CA GLY A 224 -1.51 -4.35 21.85
C GLY A 224 -2.72 -3.42 21.75
N VAL A 225 -3.01 -2.88 20.58
CA VAL A 225 -4.19 -2.03 20.32
C VAL A 225 -5.47 -2.83 20.57
N ARG A 226 -5.57 -4.05 20.04
CA ARG A 226 -6.76 -4.89 20.24
C ARG A 226 -7.00 -5.22 21.71
N ALA A 227 -5.96 -5.66 22.41
CA ALA A 227 -6.07 -6.12 23.79
C ALA A 227 -6.27 -4.96 24.79
N ARG A 228 -5.58 -3.84 24.61
CA ARG A 228 -5.49 -2.78 25.63
C ARG A 228 -6.31 -1.54 25.34
N VAL A 229 -6.59 -1.25 24.05
CA VAL A 229 -7.38 -0.09 23.64
C VAL A 229 -8.81 -0.50 23.30
N LEU A 230 -8.96 -1.62 22.56
CA LEU A 230 -10.26 -2.10 22.10
C LEU A 230 -10.87 -3.17 23.02
N TRP A 231 -10.12 -3.69 24.00
CA TRP A 231 -10.55 -4.73 24.95
C TRP A 231 -11.09 -5.97 24.24
N LYS A 232 -10.46 -6.37 23.12
CA LYS A 232 -10.83 -7.53 22.33
C LYS A 232 -9.94 -8.72 22.70
N GLU A 233 -10.57 -9.81 23.13
CA GLU A 233 -9.89 -11.05 23.54
C GLU A 233 -9.89 -12.11 22.43
N ASP A 234 -10.91 -12.10 21.58
CA ASP A 234 -11.03 -13.05 20.46
C ASP A 234 -9.98 -12.79 19.36
N ASP A 235 -9.59 -13.82 18.60
CA ASP A 235 -8.67 -13.68 17.46
C ASP A 235 -9.19 -12.71 16.38
N LEU A 236 -10.52 -12.61 16.22
CA LEU A 236 -11.17 -11.74 15.26
C LEU A 236 -12.55 -11.31 15.81
N SER A 237 -12.90 -10.04 15.66
CA SER A 237 -14.14 -9.46 16.21
C SER A 237 -14.74 -8.40 15.28
N ASN A 238 -16.04 -8.14 15.42
CA ASN A 238 -16.69 -7.01 14.74
C ASN A 238 -15.98 -5.69 15.07
N GLY A 239 -15.88 -4.80 14.09
CA GLY A 239 -15.14 -3.55 14.17
C GLY A 239 -13.62 -3.73 14.13
N ASP A 240 -13.09 -4.94 13.85
CA ASP A 240 -11.66 -5.09 13.58
C ASP A 240 -11.31 -4.50 12.23
N ARG A 241 -10.17 -3.82 12.21
CA ARG A 241 -9.61 -3.26 10.99
C ARG A 241 -8.58 -4.21 10.41
N LEU A 242 -8.79 -4.58 9.15
CA LEU A 242 -7.98 -5.53 8.41
C LEU A 242 -7.37 -4.88 7.17
N MET A 243 -6.20 -5.34 6.78
CA MET A 243 -5.56 -5.05 5.50
C MET A 243 -5.35 -6.36 4.74
N VAL A 244 -5.74 -6.40 3.49
CA VAL A 244 -5.52 -7.53 2.60
C VAL A 244 -4.03 -7.60 2.23
N THR A 245 -3.44 -8.79 2.30
CA THR A 245 -2.01 -9.00 2.04
C THR A 245 -1.70 -9.63 0.69
N LYS A 246 -2.73 -10.14 -0.01
CA LYS A 246 -2.63 -10.73 -1.35
C LYS A 246 -3.82 -10.30 -2.19
N ASN A 247 -3.61 -9.98 -3.47
CA ASN A 247 -4.72 -9.70 -4.39
C ASN A 247 -5.70 -10.86 -4.44
N ASN A 248 -6.99 -10.55 -4.41
CA ASN A 248 -8.05 -11.54 -4.47
C ASN A 248 -9.07 -11.18 -5.55
N TYR A 249 -9.31 -12.12 -6.45
CA TYR A 249 -10.19 -11.96 -7.61
C TYR A 249 -11.50 -12.72 -7.43
N PHE A 250 -11.51 -13.74 -6.57
CA PHE A 250 -12.62 -14.64 -6.37
C PHE A 250 -13.83 -13.93 -5.76
N TRP A 251 -13.62 -13.23 -4.63
CA TRP A 251 -14.69 -12.55 -3.91
C TRP A 251 -15.17 -11.25 -4.60
N ALA A 252 -14.41 -10.75 -5.55
CA ALA A 252 -14.81 -9.58 -6.35
C ALA A 252 -15.83 -9.92 -7.46
N GLN A 253 -15.89 -11.18 -7.91
CA GLN A 253 -16.72 -11.60 -9.05
C GLN A 253 -18.23 -11.42 -8.82
N GLU A 254 -18.66 -11.35 -7.57
CA GLU A 254 -20.08 -11.16 -7.21
C GLU A 254 -20.53 -9.69 -7.30
N TYR A 255 -19.59 -8.75 -7.57
CA TYR A 255 -19.83 -7.30 -7.51
C TYR A 255 -19.44 -6.62 -8.83
N ASP A 256 -20.43 -6.08 -9.55
CA ASP A 256 -20.27 -5.50 -10.90
C ASP A 256 -19.21 -4.38 -11.02
N ASN A 257 -18.92 -3.68 -9.92
CA ASN A 257 -17.99 -2.54 -9.90
C ASN A 257 -16.63 -2.86 -9.27
N LEU A 258 -16.36 -4.13 -8.97
CA LEU A 258 -15.16 -4.58 -8.28
C LEU A 258 -14.43 -5.63 -9.12
N ASP A 259 -13.32 -5.25 -9.77
CA ASP A 259 -12.56 -6.19 -10.59
C ASP A 259 -11.73 -7.15 -9.73
N PHE A 260 -11.18 -6.66 -8.61
CA PHE A 260 -10.45 -7.45 -7.61
C PHE A 260 -10.28 -6.65 -6.32
N ILE A 261 -9.97 -7.37 -5.24
CA ILE A 261 -9.56 -6.80 -3.95
C ILE A 261 -8.04 -6.74 -3.95
N ALA A 262 -7.47 -5.53 -3.83
CA ALA A 262 -6.03 -5.34 -3.96
C ALA A 262 -5.27 -5.64 -2.66
N ASN A 263 -4.03 -6.07 -2.80
CA ASN A 263 -3.07 -6.08 -1.70
C ASN A 263 -2.87 -4.64 -1.18
N GLY A 264 -3.14 -4.43 0.11
CA GLY A 264 -3.12 -3.12 0.76
C GLY A 264 -4.50 -2.49 0.95
N ASP A 265 -5.57 -3.03 0.36
CA ASP A 265 -6.93 -2.57 0.65
C ASP A 265 -7.28 -2.80 2.12
N MET A 266 -7.93 -1.81 2.72
CA MET A 266 -8.29 -1.82 4.13
C MET A 266 -9.80 -1.96 4.31
N PHE A 267 -10.17 -2.79 5.28
CA PHE A 267 -11.56 -3.11 5.63
C PHE A 267 -11.80 -3.02 7.12
N GLU A 268 -13.03 -2.69 7.47
CA GLU A 268 -13.57 -2.92 8.81
C GLU A 268 -14.56 -4.08 8.76
N ILE A 269 -14.50 -4.96 9.75
CA ILE A 269 -15.48 -6.05 9.90
C ILE A 269 -16.76 -5.46 10.45
N GLU A 270 -17.82 -5.39 9.64
CA GLU A 270 -19.14 -4.97 10.11
C GLU A 270 -19.85 -6.10 10.86
N ARG A 271 -19.78 -7.29 10.31
CA ARG A 271 -20.37 -8.47 10.90
C ARG A 271 -19.52 -9.72 10.65
N LEU A 272 -19.20 -10.39 11.73
CA LEU A 272 -18.62 -11.72 11.72
C LEU A 272 -19.77 -12.73 11.82
N TYR A 273 -19.83 -13.67 10.88
CA TYR A 273 -20.85 -14.72 10.87
C TYR A 273 -20.32 -15.98 11.59
N ASN A 274 -20.04 -17.02 10.85
CA ASN A 274 -19.59 -18.30 11.40
C ASN A 274 -18.08 -18.45 11.32
N ARG A 275 -17.50 -18.85 12.45
CA ARG A 275 -16.13 -19.40 12.49
C ARG A 275 -16.20 -20.92 12.39
N HIS A 276 -15.29 -21.49 11.67
CA HIS A 276 -15.14 -22.93 11.58
C HIS A 276 -13.71 -23.32 11.22
N GLU A 277 -13.36 -24.52 11.59
CA GLU A 277 -12.10 -25.14 11.23
C GLU A 277 -12.34 -26.09 10.06
N LEU A 278 -11.52 -25.99 9.01
CA LEU A 278 -11.51 -26.92 7.90
C LEU A 278 -10.08 -27.05 7.35
N TYR A 279 -9.70 -28.23 6.91
CA TYR A 279 -8.33 -28.51 6.45
C TYR A 279 -7.24 -28.23 7.51
N GLY A 280 -7.59 -28.20 8.80
CA GLY A 280 -6.67 -27.84 9.87
C GLY A 280 -6.36 -26.35 9.97
N PHE A 281 -7.15 -25.49 9.31
CA PHE A 281 -7.06 -24.04 9.36
C PHE A 281 -8.37 -23.40 9.82
N GLN A 282 -8.26 -22.20 10.37
CA GLN A 282 -9.38 -21.41 10.89
C GLN A 282 -9.89 -20.43 9.85
N PHE A 283 -11.19 -20.44 9.61
CA PHE A 283 -11.85 -19.54 8.68
C PHE A 283 -13.04 -18.82 9.34
N ALA A 284 -13.33 -17.62 8.84
CA ALA A 284 -14.53 -16.88 9.24
C ALA A 284 -15.18 -16.19 8.04
N LYS A 285 -16.48 -16.38 7.87
CA LYS A 285 -17.26 -15.58 6.92
C LYS A 285 -17.58 -14.24 7.57
N ALA A 286 -17.36 -13.13 6.83
CA ALA A 286 -17.60 -11.78 7.34
C ALA A 286 -18.19 -10.86 6.27
N ALA A 287 -19.02 -9.90 6.72
CA ALA A 287 -19.32 -8.70 5.97
C ALA A 287 -18.24 -7.65 6.28
N LEU A 288 -17.64 -7.13 5.22
CA LEU A 288 -16.50 -6.23 5.25
C LEU A 288 -16.86 -4.92 4.58
N ARG A 289 -16.68 -3.80 5.27
CA ARG A 289 -16.82 -2.45 4.73
C ARG A 289 -15.45 -1.91 4.35
N SER A 290 -15.28 -1.49 3.11
CA SER A 290 -14.03 -0.86 2.68
C SER A 290 -13.84 0.50 3.36
N ILE A 291 -12.63 0.73 3.89
CA ILE A 291 -12.24 2.02 4.48
C ILE A 291 -11.93 3.04 3.37
N ASP A 292 -11.40 2.57 2.26
CA ASP A 292 -10.95 3.42 1.16
C ASP A 292 -12.03 3.69 0.11
N TYR A 293 -13.05 2.81 0.01
CA TYR A 293 -14.11 2.90 -0.98
C TYR A 293 -15.48 2.79 -0.31
N GLN A 294 -16.52 3.23 -1.02
CA GLN A 294 -17.90 3.12 -0.54
C GLN A 294 -18.53 1.81 -1.05
N TRP A 295 -17.96 0.67 -0.70
CA TRP A 295 -18.55 -0.63 -1.02
C TRP A 295 -18.33 -1.62 0.14
N GLU A 296 -19.24 -2.58 0.19
CA GLU A 296 -19.29 -3.65 1.16
C GLU A 296 -19.23 -4.97 0.43
N ILE A 297 -18.56 -5.95 1.00
CA ILE A 297 -18.47 -7.30 0.46
C ILE A 297 -18.68 -8.34 1.55
N GLU A 298 -19.18 -9.51 1.17
CA GLU A 298 -19.10 -10.70 1.98
C GLU A 298 -17.96 -11.59 1.48
N ALA A 299 -17.05 -12.00 2.37
CA ALA A 299 -15.94 -12.85 2.02
C ALA A 299 -15.57 -13.81 3.15
N LEU A 300 -14.85 -14.86 2.79
CA LEU A 300 -14.21 -15.75 3.75
C LEU A 300 -12.84 -15.20 4.11
N ILE A 301 -12.56 -15.07 5.40
CA ILE A 301 -11.29 -14.63 5.95
C ILE A 301 -10.51 -15.86 6.40
N TRP A 302 -9.23 -15.92 6.10
CA TRP A 302 -8.30 -16.94 6.61
C TRP A 302 -7.61 -16.42 7.87
N ILE A 303 -8.08 -16.88 9.04
CA ILE A 303 -7.68 -16.35 10.35
C ILE A 303 -6.19 -16.59 10.63
N ASP A 304 -5.64 -17.73 10.23
CA ASP A 304 -4.23 -18.09 10.49
C ASP A 304 -3.23 -17.11 9.83
N THR A 305 -3.67 -16.33 8.87
CA THR A 305 -2.81 -15.32 8.22
C THR A 305 -2.64 -14.03 9.01
N LEU A 306 -3.50 -13.77 10.00
CA LEU A 306 -3.55 -12.52 10.77
C LEU A 306 -2.21 -12.16 11.43
N MET A 307 -1.51 -13.15 11.94
CA MET A 307 -0.29 -12.97 12.75
C MET A 307 0.99 -13.44 12.06
N THR A 308 0.93 -13.76 10.78
CA THR A 308 2.13 -14.14 10.02
C THR A 308 3.13 -12.99 9.92
N ASP A 309 4.43 -13.29 10.06
CA ASP A 309 5.48 -12.26 10.08
C ASP A 309 6.09 -11.99 8.70
N SER A 310 5.92 -12.90 7.74
CA SER A 310 6.58 -12.79 6.44
C SER A 310 5.73 -13.32 5.28
N PRO A 311 6.02 -12.91 4.04
CA PRO A 311 5.41 -13.47 2.84
C PRO A 311 5.69 -14.97 2.68
N GLU A 312 6.87 -15.45 3.11
CA GLU A 312 7.28 -16.85 3.04
C GLU A 312 6.41 -17.70 3.95
N ALA A 313 6.07 -17.21 5.16
CA ALA A 313 5.16 -17.90 6.07
C ALA A 313 3.76 -18.05 5.45
N ASN A 314 3.23 -16.99 4.84
CA ASN A 314 1.95 -17.05 4.11
C ASN A 314 2.00 -18.04 2.94
N TYR A 315 3.11 -18.08 2.21
CA TYR A 315 3.28 -19.03 1.11
C TYR A 315 3.30 -20.48 1.61
N ALA A 316 3.99 -20.75 2.71
CA ALA A 316 4.01 -22.07 3.32
C ALA A 316 2.62 -22.55 3.74
N LEU A 317 1.83 -21.70 4.42
CA LEU A 317 0.42 -21.98 4.75
C LEU A 317 -0.40 -22.27 3.50
N GLN A 318 -0.22 -21.51 2.44
CA GLN A 318 -0.96 -21.69 1.19
C GLN A 318 -0.61 -23.02 0.49
N GLN A 319 0.65 -23.44 0.53
CA GLN A 319 1.07 -24.74 -0.01
C GLN A 319 0.46 -25.90 0.80
N GLU A 320 0.42 -25.77 2.12
CA GLU A 320 -0.21 -26.77 2.98
C GLU A 320 -1.73 -26.86 2.74
N LEU A 321 -2.42 -25.71 2.65
CA LEU A 321 -3.85 -25.67 2.33
C LEU A 321 -4.13 -26.29 0.96
N PHE A 322 -3.30 -25.99 -0.05
CA PHE A 322 -3.41 -26.60 -1.37
C PHE A 322 -3.33 -28.13 -1.30
N ALA A 323 -2.35 -28.66 -0.57
CA ALA A 323 -2.17 -30.10 -0.43
C ALA A 323 -3.38 -30.76 0.26
N ARG A 324 -3.92 -30.14 1.30
CA ARG A 324 -5.07 -30.68 2.04
C ARG A 324 -6.37 -30.62 1.23
N ILE A 325 -6.60 -29.54 0.47
CA ILE A 325 -7.76 -29.49 -0.43
C ILE A 325 -7.64 -30.55 -1.55
N ALA A 326 -6.41 -30.83 -2.03
CA ALA A 326 -6.18 -31.83 -3.05
C ALA A 326 -6.57 -33.25 -2.59
N GLU A 327 -6.52 -33.54 -1.28
CA GLU A 327 -6.95 -34.83 -0.72
C GLU A 327 -8.46 -35.10 -0.89
N ASP A 328 -9.28 -34.07 -1.08
CA ASP A 328 -10.72 -34.20 -1.32
C ASP A 328 -11.06 -34.68 -2.77
N TYR A 329 -10.06 -34.68 -3.67
CA TYR A 329 -10.24 -35.03 -5.08
C TYR A 329 -9.37 -36.20 -5.54
N PRO A 330 -9.43 -37.37 -4.88
CA PRO A 330 -8.58 -38.53 -5.20
C PRO A 330 -8.85 -39.10 -6.59
N GLU A 331 -10.03 -38.85 -7.17
CA GLU A 331 -10.45 -39.32 -8.49
C GLU A 331 -9.86 -38.47 -9.63
N ILE A 332 -9.39 -37.26 -9.36
CA ILE A 332 -8.86 -36.37 -10.39
C ILE A 332 -7.36 -36.64 -10.60
N HIS A 333 -7.05 -37.46 -11.59
CA HIS A 333 -5.65 -37.78 -11.95
C HIS A 333 -4.99 -36.74 -12.85
N ASN A 334 -5.79 -35.89 -13.52
CA ASN A 334 -5.27 -34.82 -14.35
C ASN A 334 -4.86 -33.61 -13.50
N LYS A 335 -3.57 -33.35 -13.44
CA LYS A 335 -3.01 -32.23 -12.63
C LYS A 335 -3.63 -30.87 -12.96
N LYS A 336 -3.93 -30.59 -14.25
CA LYS A 336 -4.55 -29.32 -14.65
C LYS A 336 -5.99 -29.18 -14.13
N GLU A 337 -6.74 -30.27 -14.15
CA GLU A 337 -8.12 -30.31 -13.67
C GLU A 337 -8.17 -30.20 -12.15
N LEU A 338 -7.28 -30.89 -11.43
CA LEU A 338 -7.13 -30.77 -9.98
C LEU A 338 -6.79 -29.33 -9.56
N ILE A 339 -5.81 -28.71 -10.21
CA ILE A 339 -5.46 -27.32 -9.95
C ILE A 339 -6.69 -26.41 -10.17
N LYS A 340 -7.43 -26.59 -11.25
CA LYS A 340 -8.64 -25.81 -11.52
C LYS A 340 -9.67 -25.94 -10.40
N GLN A 341 -9.96 -27.15 -9.93
CA GLN A 341 -10.92 -27.37 -8.83
C GLN A 341 -10.47 -26.70 -7.53
N ILE A 342 -9.17 -26.78 -7.21
CA ILE A 342 -8.63 -26.11 -6.01
C ILE A 342 -8.75 -24.59 -6.12
N TYR A 343 -8.48 -24.00 -7.30
CA TYR A 343 -8.60 -22.56 -7.54
C TYR A 343 -10.06 -22.06 -7.57
N GLU A 344 -11.04 -22.94 -7.76
CA GLU A 344 -12.46 -22.64 -7.62
C GLU A 344 -12.96 -22.78 -6.16
N SER A 345 -12.14 -23.30 -5.25
CA SER A 345 -12.53 -23.45 -3.85
C SER A 345 -12.58 -22.10 -3.11
N PRO A 346 -13.66 -21.76 -2.39
CA PRO A 346 -13.75 -20.55 -1.59
C PRO A 346 -12.72 -20.53 -0.44
N TYR A 347 -12.29 -21.68 0.03
CA TYR A 347 -11.27 -21.80 1.10
C TYR A 347 -9.88 -21.46 0.60
N PHE A 348 -9.51 -21.94 -0.61
CA PHE A 348 -8.25 -21.58 -1.22
C PHE A 348 -8.19 -20.08 -1.58
N ASN A 349 -9.35 -19.48 -1.86
CA ASN A 349 -9.53 -18.07 -2.14
C ASN A 349 -9.91 -17.25 -0.92
N ALA A 350 -9.85 -17.79 0.30
CA ALA A 350 -10.08 -17.00 1.50
C ALA A 350 -9.12 -15.81 1.57
N LEU A 351 -9.62 -14.66 2.03
CA LEU A 351 -8.84 -13.45 2.14
C LEU A 351 -7.69 -13.64 3.12
N GLN A 352 -6.47 -13.46 2.64
CA GLN A 352 -5.28 -13.36 3.48
C GLN A 352 -5.20 -11.94 4.01
N VAL A 353 -5.22 -11.79 5.33
CA VAL A 353 -5.36 -10.48 5.97
C VAL A 353 -4.42 -10.32 7.16
N ARG A 354 -4.20 -9.07 7.54
CA ARG A 354 -3.56 -8.66 8.81
C ARG A 354 -4.35 -7.55 9.46
N PHE A 355 -4.19 -7.36 10.76
CA PHE A 355 -4.72 -6.17 11.41
C PHE A 355 -4.05 -4.90 10.89
N ALA A 356 -4.80 -3.80 10.83
CA ALA A 356 -4.39 -2.55 10.18
C ALA A 356 -4.47 -1.31 11.08
N TYR A 357 -4.28 -1.47 12.39
CA TYR A 357 -4.06 -0.35 13.32
C TYR A 357 -2.61 0.14 13.25
N CYS A 358 -1.70 -0.80 12.98
CA CYS A 358 -0.29 -0.56 12.70
C CYS A 358 0.10 -1.22 11.39
N VAL A 359 0.83 -0.50 10.54
CA VAL A 359 1.33 -1.01 9.25
C VAL A 359 2.81 -0.66 9.05
N THR A 360 3.47 -1.33 8.11
CA THR A 360 4.82 -0.93 7.70
C THR A 360 4.78 0.35 6.87
N CYS A 361 5.89 1.11 6.87
CA CYS A 361 5.98 2.36 6.12
C CYS A 361 5.68 2.21 4.63
N HIS A 362 6.12 1.12 3.98
CA HIS A 362 5.77 0.82 2.57
C HIS A 362 4.26 0.68 2.36
N LYS A 363 3.54 0.08 3.33
CA LYS A 363 2.08 -0.07 3.27
C LYS A 363 1.34 1.24 3.57
N ALA A 364 1.99 2.19 4.23
CA ALA A 364 1.45 3.52 4.46
C ALA A 364 1.65 4.49 3.28
N GLN A 365 2.48 4.12 2.29
CA GLN A 365 2.70 4.97 1.11
C GLN A 365 1.39 5.23 0.34
N GLY A 366 1.24 6.45 -0.18
CA GLY A 366 0.03 6.89 -0.87
C GLY A 366 -1.13 7.23 0.05
N GLY A 367 -1.05 6.91 1.36
CA GLY A 367 -2.03 7.27 2.37
C GLY A 367 -1.68 8.55 3.13
N GLN A 368 -2.68 9.15 3.80
CA GLN A 368 -2.52 10.27 4.72
C GLN A 368 -3.47 10.12 5.89
N TRP A 369 -3.02 10.51 7.08
CA TRP A 369 -3.76 10.47 8.33
C TRP A 369 -3.53 11.76 9.11
N ARG A 370 -4.48 12.15 9.91
CA ARG A 370 -4.33 13.33 10.75
C ARG A 370 -3.29 13.11 11.85
N HIS A 371 -3.35 11.96 12.53
CA HIS A 371 -2.40 11.58 13.58
C HIS A 371 -1.61 10.34 13.20
N VAL A 372 -0.28 10.42 13.25
CA VAL A 372 0.61 9.31 12.92
C VAL A 372 1.57 9.04 14.07
N TYR A 373 1.60 7.80 14.52
CA TYR A 373 2.54 7.28 15.53
C TYR A 373 3.67 6.58 14.80
N ILE A 374 4.92 6.97 15.10
CA ILE A 374 6.09 6.42 14.42
C ILE A 374 6.96 5.68 15.42
N ASP A 375 7.10 4.37 15.23
CA ASP A 375 8.10 3.54 15.88
C ASP A 375 9.22 3.24 14.90
N ASN A 376 10.36 3.89 15.08
CA ASN A 376 11.54 3.68 14.27
C ASN A 376 12.29 2.38 14.62
N GLY A 377 12.00 1.78 15.78
CA GLY A 377 12.56 0.49 16.21
C GLY A 377 14.06 0.45 16.44
N LEU A 378 14.74 1.60 16.44
CA LEU A 378 16.20 1.68 16.47
C LEU A 378 16.71 2.49 17.64
N GLY A 379 17.68 1.92 18.37
CA GLY A 379 18.47 2.66 19.35
C GLY A 379 19.59 3.48 18.69
N ASP A 380 20.06 4.51 19.40
CA ASP A 380 21.12 5.43 18.93
C ASP A 380 22.42 4.68 18.57
N GLU A 381 22.73 3.57 19.26
CA GLU A 381 23.91 2.73 18.99
C GLU A 381 23.83 2.06 17.60
N TRP A 382 22.65 1.63 17.20
CA TRP A 382 22.46 0.98 15.89
C TRP A 382 22.60 2.00 14.75
N ILE A 383 22.07 3.20 14.94
CA ILE A 383 22.12 4.28 13.94
C ILE A 383 23.59 4.67 13.62
N SER A 384 24.48 4.65 14.63
CA SER A 384 25.89 5.01 14.44
C SER A 384 26.68 4.00 13.60
N GLY A 385 26.24 2.73 13.57
CA GLY A 385 26.87 1.64 12.83
C GLY A 385 26.44 1.49 11.36
N LEU A 386 25.45 2.28 10.89
CA LEU A 386 24.93 2.16 9.52
C LEU A 386 25.93 2.60 8.47
N THR A 387 25.98 1.84 7.36
CA THR A 387 26.65 2.24 6.12
C THR A 387 25.91 3.42 5.45
N ASP A 388 26.52 4.12 4.52
CA ASP A 388 25.89 5.26 3.82
C ASP A 388 24.65 4.85 3.02
N ALA A 389 24.63 3.64 2.44
CA ALA A 389 23.46 3.12 1.77
C ALA A 389 22.29 2.87 2.74
N GLU A 390 22.57 2.25 3.90
CA GLU A 390 21.57 2.01 4.94
C GLU A 390 21.07 3.32 5.58
N ARG A 391 21.94 4.33 5.73
CA ARG A 391 21.55 5.67 6.17
C ARG A 391 20.59 6.33 5.18
N THR A 392 20.87 6.22 3.88
CA THR A 392 19.99 6.75 2.84
C THR A 392 18.61 6.07 2.87
N GLU A 393 18.58 4.73 2.97
CA GLU A 393 17.33 3.98 3.08
C GLU A 393 16.56 4.37 4.34
N TYR A 394 17.24 4.47 5.48
CA TYR A 394 16.62 4.86 6.75
C TYR A 394 16.09 6.29 6.73
N LEU A 395 16.81 7.21 6.13
CA LEU A 395 16.38 8.60 5.99
C LEU A 395 15.14 8.72 5.09
N ARG A 396 15.08 7.95 4.00
CA ARG A 396 13.88 7.83 3.16
C ARG A 396 12.70 7.24 3.93
N TRP A 397 12.98 6.25 4.79
CA TRP A 397 11.97 5.67 5.66
C TRP A 397 11.40 6.71 6.62
N LEU A 398 12.25 7.47 7.31
CA LEU A 398 11.84 8.56 8.21
C LEU A 398 11.03 9.62 7.47
N TYR A 399 11.53 10.08 6.33
CA TYR A 399 10.83 11.05 5.48
C TYR A 399 9.45 10.56 5.03
N THR A 400 9.39 9.31 4.57
CA THR A 400 8.14 8.70 4.14
C THR A 400 7.15 8.60 5.29
N ALA A 401 7.56 8.12 6.46
CA ALA A 401 6.71 7.99 7.64
C ALA A 401 6.20 9.37 8.12
N LEU A 402 7.10 10.35 8.21
CA LEU A 402 6.79 11.72 8.62
C LEU A 402 5.73 12.36 7.71
N THR A 403 5.88 12.22 6.40
CA THR A 403 4.99 12.83 5.41
C THR A 403 3.62 12.15 5.30
N ARG A 404 3.36 11.10 6.09
CA ARG A 404 2.01 10.49 6.20
C ARG A 404 1.07 11.29 7.09
N SER A 405 1.60 12.11 8.00
CA SER A 405 0.78 12.93 8.88
C SER A 405 0.38 14.25 8.25
N THR A 406 -0.84 14.69 8.51
CA THR A 406 -1.33 16.02 8.13
C THR A 406 -1.44 16.98 9.30
N GLU A 407 -1.44 16.50 10.58
CA GLU A 407 -1.63 17.33 11.76
C GLU A 407 -0.62 17.05 12.87
N LYS A 408 -0.56 15.80 13.37
CA LYS A 408 0.31 15.47 14.51
C LYS A 408 1.12 14.20 14.30
N ILE A 409 2.35 14.22 14.77
CA ILE A 409 3.24 13.06 14.82
C ILE A 409 3.57 12.75 16.27
N TYR A 410 3.52 11.47 16.60
CA TYR A 410 3.88 10.92 17.90
C TYR A 410 5.06 9.95 17.73
N LEU A 411 6.23 10.34 18.23
CA LEU A 411 7.44 9.51 18.19
C LEU A 411 7.43 8.56 19.39
N LEU A 412 7.32 7.27 19.11
CA LEU A 412 7.31 6.21 20.12
C LEU A 412 8.75 5.86 20.54
N ARG A 413 8.98 5.72 21.86
CA ARG A 413 10.27 5.31 22.43
C ARG A 413 10.11 4.23 23.49
#